data_16fbf9c114890727e7328908d40054e6
#
_entry.id   16fbf9c114890727e7328908d40054e6
#
_cell.length_a   1.000
_cell.length_b   1.000
_cell.length_c   1.000
_cell.angle_alpha   90.00
_cell.angle_beta   90.00
_cell.angle_gamma   90.00
#
_symmetry.space_group_name_H-M   'P 1'
#
loop_
_entity.id
_entity.type
_entity.pdbx_description
1 polymer ?
#
loop_
_entity_poly.entity_id
_entity_poly.type
_entity_poly.pdbx_seq_one_letter_code
_entity_poly.pdbx_strand_id
1 'polypeptide(L)'
;MILLKLEDLLEAIENQDSSAIMSLFSESSKEHIEEFEASTEELINYYSGVHQSTDSLIGASITHSRDEKTGEQRTLANAFEVTTSECVYRIWLAWNEKDTANSENIGINYFYIIKKEDDINLFAGYCGDGKETPGINIGIQNTWPDHVTYFEDDEEYDE
;
A
#
# COMPACT_ATOMS: atom_id res chain seq x y z
N MET A 1 1.83 9.63 9.72
CA MET A 1 2.85 8.58 9.52
C MET A 1 2.20 7.32 8.94
N ILE A 2 2.76 6.82 7.85
CA ILE A 2 2.18 5.69 7.11
C ILE A 2 2.16 4.38 7.93
N LEU A 3 3.12 4.18 8.81
CA LEU A 3 3.14 2.99 9.67
C LEU A 3 1.90 2.91 10.56
N LEU A 4 1.48 4.03 11.13
CA LEU A 4 0.26 4.08 11.95
C LEU A 4 -0.98 3.76 11.11
N LYS A 5 -1.00 4.20 9.86
CA LYS A 5 -2.09 3.90 8.95
C LYS A 5 -2.12 2.41 8.61
N LEU A 6 -0.96 1.79 8.43
CA LEU A 6 -0.88 0.34 8.25
C LEU A 6 -1.39 -0.39 9.49
N GLU A 7 -1.00 0.04 10.69
CA GLU A 7 -1.46 -0.57 11.94
C GLU A 7 -2.97 -0.49 12.09
N ASP A 8 -3.58 0.66 11.72
CA ASP A 8 -5.03 0.80 11.72
C ASP A 8 -5.69 -0.21 10.79
N LEU A 9 -5.10 -0.40 9.60
CA LEU A 9 -5.62 -1.35 8.63
C LEU A 9 -5.50 -2.79 9.13
N LEU A 10 -4.35 -3.16 9.68
CA LEU A 10 -4.13 -4.51 10.22
C LEU A 10 -5.10 -4.81 11.37
N GLU A 11 -5.33 -3.85 12.24
CA GLU A 11 -6.29 -3.99 13.34
C GLU A 11 -7.70 -4.24 12.81
N ALA A 12 -8.12 -3.47 11.82
CA ALA A 12 -9.44 -3.65 11.21
C ALA A 12 -9.57 -5.03 10.55
N ILE A 13 -8.52 -5.51 9.89
CA ILE A 13 -8.50 -6.85 9.27
C ILE A 13 -8.63 -7.93 10.36
N GLU A 14 -7.84 -7.83 11.44
CA GLU A 14 -7.86 -8.82 12.50
C GLU A 14 -9.18 -8.84 13.26
N ASN A 15 -9.85 -7.70 13.36
CA ASN A 15 -11.19 -7.59 13.92
C ASN A 15 -12.28 -8.03 12.94
N GLN A 16 -11.91 -8.41 11.72
CA GLN A 16 -12.84 -8.81 10.67
C GLN A 16 -13.91 -7.75 10.41
N ASP A 17 -13.52 -6.49 10.51
CA ASP A 17 -14.42 -5.35 10.37
C ASP A 17 -14.29 -4.75 8.97
N SER A 18 -15.11 -5.27 8.04
CA SER A 18 -15.06 -4.82 6.66
C SER A 18 -15.40 -3.35 6.49
N SER A 19 -16.32 -2.83 7.29
CA SER A 19 -16.68 -1.40 7.25
C SER A 19 -15.50 -0.53 7.67
N ALA A 20 -14.78 -0.93 8.71
CA ALA A 20 -13.59 -0.20 9.17
C ALA A 20 -12.49 -0.23 8.10
N ILE A 21 -12.27 -1.38 7.47
CA ILE A 21 -11.29 -1.49 6.38
C ILE A 21 -11.66 -0.51 5.25
N MET A 22 -12.90 -0.56 4.79
CA MET A 22 -13.36 0.27 3.69
C MET A 22 -13.27 1.76 4.02
N SER A 23 -13.52 2.14 5.27
CA SER A 23 -13.48 3.54 5.70
C SER A 23 -12.07 4.15 5.68
N LEU A 24 -11.03 3.32 5.66
CA LEU A 24 -9.65 3.80 5.60
C LEU A 24 -9.25 4.26 4.20
N PHE A 25 -9.98 3.85 3.17
CA PHE A 25 -9.72 4.24 1.79
C PHE A 25 -10.35 5.60 1.48
N SER A 26 -9.70 6.37 0.61
CA SER A 26 -10.23 7.68 0.22
C SER A 26 -11.52 7.51 -0.58
N GLU A 27 -12.43 8.47 -0.46
CA GLU A 27 -13.67 8.48 -1.23
C GLU A 27 -13.38 8.50 -2.74
N SER A 28 -12.36 9.26 -3.15
CA SER A 28 -11.95 9.32 -4.56
C SER A 28 -11.48 7.96 -5.08
N SER A 29 -10.73 7.21 -4.26
CA SER A 29 -10.28 5.87 -4.66
C SER A 29 -11.44 4.91 -4.77
N LYS A 30 -12.42 5.00 -3.87
CA LYS A 30 -13.60 4.13 -3.89
C LYS A 30 -14.38 4.19 -5.19
N GLU A 31 -14.37 5.33 -5.87
CA GLU A 31 -15.04 5.49 -7.17
C GLU A 31 -14.43 4.61 -8.25
N HIS A 32 -13.18 4.21 -8.09
CA HIS A 32 -12.42 3.43 -9.06
C HIS A 32 -12.20 1.98 -8.63
N ILE A 33 -12.73 1.58 -7.48
CA ILE A 33 -12.58 0.23 -6.96
C ILE A 33 -13.80 -0.60 -7.34
N GLU A 34 -13.56 -1.64 -8.15
CA GLU A 34 -14.61 -2.58 -8.50
C GLU A 34 -14.73 -3.64 -7.41
N GLU A 35 -15.97 -4.00 -7.06
CA GLU A 35 -16.25 -5.05 -6.10
C GLU A 35 -15.49 -4.90 -4.78
N PHE A 36 -15.47 -3.68 -4.24
CA PHE A 36 -14.69 -3.34 -3.05
C PHE A 36 -15.08 -4.20 -1.84
N GLU A 37 -16.38 -4.41 -1.63
CA GLU A 37 -16.86 -5.23 -0.52
C GLU A 37 -16.35 -6.67 -0.63
N ALA A 38 -16.39 -7.24 -1.83
CA ALA A 38 -15.89 -8.60 -2.08
C ALA A 38 -14.39 -8.70 -1.85
N SER A 39 -13.61 -7.72 -2.30
CA SER A 39 -12.16 -7.72 -2.09
C SER A 39 -11.80 -7.54 -0.62
N THR A 40 -12.60 -6.79 0.12
CA THR A 40 -12.43 -6.62 1.56
C THR A 40 -12.65 -7.94 2.29
N GLU A 41 -13.70 -8.69 1.94
CA GLU A 41 -13.96 -10.02 2.51
C GLU A 41 -12.85 -11.00 2.14
N GLU A 42 -12.36 -10.93 0.91
CA GLU A 42 -11.24 -11.76 0.46
C GLU A 42 -9.98 -11.47 1.29
N LEU A 43 -9.71 -10.19 1.59
CA LEU A 43 -8.59 -9.80 2.41
C LEU A 43 -8.70 -10.37 3.83
N ILE A 44 -9.88 -10.27 4.43
CA ILE A 44 -10.13 -10.82 5.77
C ILE A 44 -9.84 -12.33 5.79
N ASN A 45 -10.24 -13.04 4.75
CA ASN A 45 -10.00 -14.48 4.64
C ASN A 45 -8.55 -14.83 4.31
N TYR A 46 -7.86 -13.96 3.62
CA TYR A 46 -6.47 -14.17 3.21
C TYR A 46 -5.47 -13.98 4.36
N TYR A 47 -5.72 -12.98 5.18
CA TYR A 47 -4.84 -12.62 6.29
C TYR A 47 -5.10 -13.53 7.49
N SER A 48 -4.07 -14.14 8.05
CA SER A 48 -4.19 -15.03 9.21
C SER A 48 -3.18 -14.71 10.29
N GLY A 49 -3.57 -15.00 11.52
CA GLY A 49 -2.75 -14.80 12.69
C GLY A 49 -2.89 -13.42 13.30
N VAL A 50 -2.09 -13.16 14.32
CA VAL A 50 -2.07 -11.90 15.05
C VAL A 50 -0.75 -11.19 14.78
N HIS A 51 -0.82 -9.92 14.47
CA HIS A 51 0.34 -9.08 14.17
C HIS A 51 1.38 -9.15 15.28
N GLN A 52 2.63 -9.40 14.92
CA GLN A 52 3.76 -9.46 15.86
C GLN A 52 4.79 -8.39 15.57
N SER A 53 5.12 -8.16 14.30
CA SER A 53 6.13 -7.17 13.93
C SER A 53 5.93 -6.65 12.51
N THR A 54 6.45 -5.45 12.26
CA THR A 54 6.45 -4.82 10.95
C THR A 54 7.84 -4.24 10.67
N ASP A 55 8.41 -4.61 9.53
CA ASP A 55 9.67 -4.06 9.05
C ASP A 55 9.43 -3.26 7.79
N SER A 56 10.05 -2.09 7.69
CA SER A 56 10.05 -1.30 6.47
C SER A 56 11.10 -1.87 5.52
N LEU A 57 10.68 -2.29 4.34
CA LEU A 57 11.60 -2.89 3.35
C LEU A 57 12.32 -1.82 2.54
N ILE A 58 11.59 -0.76 2.22
CA ILE A 58 12.14 0.41 1.52
C ILE A 58 11.61 1.62 2.26
N GLY A 59 12.42 2.66 2.37
CA GLY A 59 11.98 3.92 2.97
C GLY A 59 10.76 4.49 2.25
N ALA A 60 9.95 5.24 2.98
CA ALA A 60 8.73 5.82 2.42
C ALA A 60 9.05 6.74 1.25
N SER A 61 8.30 6.55 0.16
CA SER A 61 8.29 7.48 -0.96
C SER A 61 7.27 8.57 -0.64
N ILE A 62 7.71 9.81 -0.71
CA ILE A 62 6.85 10.96 -0.40
C ILE A 62 6.71 11.80 -1.65
N THR A 63 5.47 11.97 -2.10
CA THR A 63 5.14 12.90 -3.18
C THR A 63 4.42 14.09 -2.55
N HIS A 64 5.00 15.25 -2.68
CA HIS A 64 4.47 16.47 -2.09
C HIS A 64 4.37 17.55 -3.16
N SER A 65 3.20 18.13 -3.33
CA SER A 65 2.97 19.23 -4.25
C SER A 65 2.26 20.37 -3.54
N ARG A 66 2.55 21.58 -3.97
CA ARG A 66 1.95 22.78 -3.43
C ARG A 66 1.69 23.74 -4.59
N ASP A 67 0.43 24.11 -4.78
CA ASP A 67 -0.02 24.96 -5.88
C ASP A 67 -1.12 25.90 -5.38
N GLU A 68 -1.11 27.17 -5.80
CA GLU A 68 -2.13 28.14 -5.39
C GLU A 68 -3.53 27.73 -5.81
N LYS A 69 -3.66 27.02 -6.92
CA LYS A 69 -4.96 26.60 -7.46
C LYS A 69 -5.42 25.26 -6.92
N THR A 70 -4.50 24.30 -6.80
CA THR A 70 -4.83 22.94 -6.41
C THR A 70 -4.55 22.65 -4.94
N GLY A 71 -3.98 23.62 -4.22
CA GLY A 71 -3.66 23.46 -2.80
C GLY A 71 -2.43 22.61 -2.56
N GLU A 72 -2.35 22.03 -1.38
CA GLU A 72 -1.25 21.18 -0.95
C GLU A 72 -1.70 19.73 -0.93
N GLN A 73 -0.90 18.87 -1.54
CA GLN A 73 -1.15 17.43 -1.59
C GLN A 73 0.08 16.68 -1.10
N ARG A 74 -0.14 15.62 -0.35
CA ARG A 74 0.95 14.79 0.14
C ARG A 74 0.54 13.32 0.16
N THR A 75 1.29 12.52 -0.58
CA THR A 75 1.08 11.07 -0.68
C THR A 75 2.32 10.35 -0.20
N LEU A 76 2.13 9.34 0.65
CA LEU A 76 3.19 8.46 1.10
C LEU A 76 2.93 7.06 0.58
N ALA A 77 4.01 6.37 0.20
CA ALA A 77 3.94 4.96 -0.19
C ALA A 77 5.13 4.23 0.41
N ASN A 78 4.92 3.01 0.87
CA ASN A 78 5.99 2.24 1.49
C ASN A 78 5.73 0.74 1.35
N ALA A 79 6.83 -0.01 1.29
CA ALA A 79 6.82 -1.46 1.30
C ALA A 79 7.16 -1.95 2.70
N PHE A 80 6.40 -2.94 3.16
CA PHE A 80 6.54 -3.51 4.50
C PHE A 80 6.61 -5.02 4.45
N GLU A 81 7.26 -5.60 5.44
CA GLU A 81 7.15 -7.01 5.73
C GLU A 81 6.47 -7.14 7.09
N VAL A 82 5.32 -7.80 7.11
CA VAL A 82 4.51 -7.98 8.31
C VAL A 82 4.55 -9.42 8.74
N THR A 83 4.94 -9.66 9.98
CA THR A 83 4.97 -11.00 10.56
C THR A 83 3.80 -11.13 11.53
N THR A 84 2.99 -12.16 11.33
CA THR A 84 1.93 -12.56 12.26
C THR A 84 2.33 -13.83 12.98
N SER A 85 1.48 -14.28 13.90
CA SER A 85 1.66 -15.56 14.58
C SER A 85 1.63 -16.77 13.65
N GLU A 86 1.12 -16.61 12.41
CA GLU A 86 0.95 -17.72 11.48
C GLU A 86 1.65 -17.54 10.14
N CYS A 87 1.94 -16.32 9.73
CA CYS A 87 2.41 -16.06 8.37
C CYS A 87 3.27 -14.80 8.29
N VAL A 88 4.05 -14.69 7.21
CA VAL A 88 4.78 -13.47 6.86
C VAL A 88 4.21 -12.94 5.56
N TYR A 89 3.84 -11.67 5.58
CA TYR A 89 3.27 -10.98 4.42
C TYR A 89 4.19 -9.87 3.94
N ARG A 90 4.14 -9.60 2.65
CA ARG A 90 4.75 -8.42 2.04
C ARG A 90 3.65 -7.50 1.58
N ILE A 91 3.80 -6.23 1.88
CA ILE A 91 2.75 -5.23 1.69
C ILE A 91 3.32 -4.00 0.99
N TRP A 92 2.55 -3.46 0.04
CA TRP A 92 2.79 -2.15 -0.57
C TRP A 92 1.56 -1.30 -0.32
N LEU A 93 1.74 -0.18 0.38
CA LEU A 93 0.65 0.70 0.80
C LEU A 93 0.89 2.12 0.33
N ALA A 94 -0.11 2.74 -0.25
CA ALA A 94 -0.10 4.17 -0.60
C ALA A 94 -1.23 4.90 0.11
N TRP A 95 -0.88 5.99 0.74
CA TRP A 95 -1.78 6.79 1.56
C TRP A 95 -1.65 8.27 1.23
N ASN A 96 -2.75 8.89 0.84
CA ASN A 96 -2.85 10.35 0.73
C ASN A 96 -3.15 10.91 2.12
N GLU A 97 -2.15 11.50 2.77
CA GLU A 97 -2.36 12.03 4.12
C GLU A 97 -2.92 13.45 4.10
N LYS A 98 -2.74 14.18 3.00
CA LYS A 98 -3.13 15.58 2.92
C LYS A 98 -3.56 15.97 1.52
N ASP A 99 -4.69 16.65 1.44
CA ASP A 99 -5.17 17.32 0.24
C ASP A 99 -6.07 18.48 0.68
N THR A 100 -5.54 19.70 0.60
CA THR A 100 -6.25 20.88 1.09
C THR A 100 -7.34 21.36 0.14
N ALA A 101 -7.27 20.95 -1.12
CA ALA A 101 -8.28 21.34 -2.13
C ALA A 101 -9.45 20.38 -2.18
N ASN A 102 -9.21 19.09 -1.89
CA ASN A 102 -10.25 18.06 -1.97
C ASN A 102 -10.05 17.00 -0.89
N SER A 103 -10.83 17.11 0.19
CA SER A 103 -10.75 16.16 1.31
C SER A 103 -11.16 14.74 0.94
N GLU A 104 -11.89 14.55 -0.15
CA GLU A 104 -12.26 13.21 -0.63
C GLU A 104 -11.07 12.40 -1.11
N ASN A 105 -9.93 13.04 -1.38
CA ASN A 105 -8.70 12.38 -1.77
C ASN A 105 -7.91 11.85 -0.58
N ILE A 106 -8.26 12.24 0.65
CA ILE A 106 -7.55 11.80 1.85
C ILE A 106 -7.94 10.36 2.19
N GLY A 107 -6.93 9.50 2.39
CA GLY A 107 -7.12 8.11 2.72
C GLY A 107 -6.20 7.20 1.92
N ILE A 108 -6.35 5.89 2.12
CA ILE A 108 -5.59 4.89 1.38
C ILE A 108 -6.05 4.88 -0.08
N ASN A 109 -5.10 4.82 -1.00
CA ASN A 109 -5.37 4.70 -2.44
C ASN A 109 -5.35 3.27 -2.90
N TYR A 110 -4.29 2.55 -2.56
CA TYR A 110 -4.15 1.14 -2.91
C TYR A 110 -3.37 0.40 -1.84
N PHE A 111 -3.64 -0.89 -1.78
CA PHE A 111 -3.03 -1.80 -0.83
C PHE A 111 -2.77 -3.13 -1.55
N TYR A 112 -1.51 -3.54 -1.59
CA TYR A 112 -1.10 -4.81 -2.16
C TYR A 112 -0.58 -5.69 -1.03
N ILE A 113 -0.97 -6.96 -1.04
CA ILE A 113 -0.53 -7.94 -0.06
C ILE A 113 -0.29 -9.30 -0.71
N ILE A 114 0.81 -9.93 -0.32
CA ILE A 114 1.12 -11.30 -0.73
C ILE A 114 1.82 -12.02 0.42
N LYS A 115 1.58 -13.32 0.56
CA LYS A 115 2.37 -14.13 1.48
C LYS A 115 3.81 -14.18 0.97
N LYS A 116 4.78 -13.99 1.86
CA LYS A 116 6.18 -14.01 1.47
C LYS A 116 6.57 -15.32 0.77
N GLU A 117 6.02 -16.44 1.23
CA GLU A 117 6.27 -17.75 0.62
C GLU A 117 5.77 -17.86 -0.82
N ASP A 118 4.76 -17.06 -1.17
CA ASP A 118 4.17 -17.07 -2.51
C ASP A 118 4.82 -16.05 -3.45
N ASP A 119 5.65 -15.15 -2.93
CA ASP A 119 6.34 -14.14 -3.73
C ASP A 119 7.61 -14.76 -4.32
N ILE A 120 7.50 -15.23 -5.56
CA ILE A 120 8.62 -15.91 -6.23
C ILE A 120 9.78 -14.97 -6.57
N ASN A 121 9.53 -13.67 -6.60
CA ASN A 121 10.53 -12.65 -6.93
C ASN A 121 10.99 -11.91 -5.67
N LEU A 122 11.60 -12.55 -4.74
CA LEU A 122 11.99 -12.01 -3.43
C LEU A 122 12.95 -10.82 -3.48
N PHE A 123 12.56 -9.77 -4.17
CA PHE A 123 13.34 -8.53 -4.22
C PHE A 123 13.31 -7.79 -2.88
N ALA A 124 14.24 -6.85 -2.70
CA ALA A 124 14.34 -6.08 -1.46
C ALA A 124 13.07 -5.28 -1.14
N GLY A 125 12.35 -4.83 -2.17
CA GLY A 125 11.08 -4.13 -1.99
C GLY A 125 9.94 -4.88 -2.64
N TYR A 126 8.73 -4.61 -2.18
CA TYR A 126 7.52 -5.14 -2.78
C TYR A 126 6.63 -4.00 -3.25
N CYS A 127 6.24 -4.00 -4.51
CA CYS A 127 5.29 -3.02 -5.05
C CYS A 127 4.34 -3.66 -6.08
N GLY A 128 4.08 -4.95 -5.92
CA GLY A 128 3.15 -5.67 -6.77
C GLY A 128 3.50 -5.58 -8.23
N ASP A 129 2.50 -5.36 -9.07
CA ASP A 129 2.66 -5.25 -10.52
C ASP A 129 3.05 -3.85 -11.00
N GLY A 130 3.23 -2.91 -10.07
CA GLY A 130 3.58 -1.54 -10.40
C GLY A 130 2.47 -0.69 -11.00
N LYS A 131 1.29 -1.25 -11.19
CA LYS A 131 0.17 -0.54 -11.81
C LYS A 131 -0.57 0.39 -10.87
N GLU A 132 -0.32 0.26 -9.57
CA GLU A 132 -0.95 1.09 -8.54
C GLU A 132 -2.48 1.06 -8.61
N THR A 133 -3.03 -0.14 -8.78
CA THR A 133 -4.48 -0.33 -8.92
C THR A 133 -5.19 0.06 -7.64
N PRO A 134 -6.15 0.99 -7.68
CA PRO A 134 -6.89 1.40 -6.47
C PRO A 134 -7.57 0.21 -5.79
N GLY A 135 -7.58 0.24 -4.47
CA GLY A 135 -8.24 -0.77 -3.67
C GLY A 135 -7.30 -1.84 -3.13
N ILE A 136 -7.83 -3.04 -3.00
CA ILE A 136 -7.17 -4.19 -2.38
C ILE A 136 -6.73 -5.18 -3.47
N ASN A 137 -5.44 -5.47 -3.49
CA ASN A 137 -4.83 -6.32 -4.52
C ASN A 137 -4.10 -7.46 -3.80
N ILE A 138 -4.62 -8.67 -3.93
CA ILE A 138 -4.16 -9.84 -3.16
C ILE A 138 -3.41 -10.81 -4.06
N GLY A 139 -2.24 -11.27 -3.59
CA GLY A 139 -1.49 -12.32 -4.27
C GLY A 139 -0.83 -11.89 -5.57
N ILE A 140 -0.65 -10.60 -5.76
CA ILE A 140 -0.01 -10.07 -6.97
C ILE A 140 1.50 -10.19 -6.84
N GLN A 141 2.14 -10.85 -7.79
CA GLN A 141 3.58 -11.06 -7.80
C GLN A 141 4.35 -9.74 -7.90
N ASN A 142 5.47 -9.69 -7.21
CA ASN A 142 6.36 -8.53 -7.26
C ASN A 142 7.09 -8.49 -8.59
N THR A 143 6.87 -7.44 -9.37
CA THR A 143 7.56 -7.25 -10.65
C THR A 143 8.70 -6.23 -10.56
N TRP A 144 8.93 -5.67 -9.34
CA TRP A 144 10.12 -4.87 -9.11
C TRP A 144 11.36 -5.76 -9.28
N PRO A 145 12.41 -5.40 -9.98
CA PRO A 145 12.65 -4.08 -10.57
C PRO A 145 12.15 -3.89 -12.01
N ASP A 146 11.43 -4.83 -12.59
CA ASP A 146 11.07 -4.80 -14.02
C ASP A 146 10.28 -3.56 -14.43
N HIS A 147 9.41 -3.09 -13.53
CA HIS A 147 8.60 -1.89 -13.80
C HIS A 147 9.23 -0.61 -13.24
N VAL A 148 10.27 -0.72 -12.43
CA VAL A 148 10.95 0.44 -11.88
C VAL A 148 11.92 0.96 -12.94
N THR A 149 11.73 2.21 -13.32
CA THR A 149 12.67 2.87 -14.18
C THR A 149 13.90 3.20 -13.35
N TYR A 150 14.96 2.44 -13.55
CA TYR A 150 16.23 2.81 -12.98
C TYR A 150 16.69 4.09 -13.66
N PHE A 151 17.20 5.00 -12.89
CA PHE A 151 17.80 6.18 -13.44
C PHE A 151 19.12 5.77 -14.08
N GLU A 152 19.07 5.38 -15.34
CA GLU A 152 20.27 5.08 -16.12
C GLU A 152 21.24 6.24 -16.07
N ASP A 153 20.69 7.43 -15.88
CA ASP A 153 21.45 8.64 -15.72
C ASP A 153 22.36 8.61 -14.48
N ASP A 154 21.98 7.90 -13.43
CA ASP A 154 22.78 7.80 -12.24
C ASP A 154 24.10 7.06 -12.49
N GLU A 155 24.10 6.14 -13.44
CA GLU A 155 25.30 5.42 -13.84
C GLU A 155 26.27 6.34 -14.58
N GLU A 156 25.76 7.36 -15.24
CA GLU A 156 26.57 8.35 -15.95
C GLU A 156 27.27 9.29 -14.99
N TYR A 157 26.72 9.47 -13.80
CA TYR A 157 27.34 10.36 -12.81
C TYR A 157 28.55 9.74 -12.11
N ASP A 158 28.69 8.46 -12.18
CA ASP A 158 29.82 7.74 -11.57
C ASP A 158 31.09 7.87 -12.38
N GLU A 159 30.99 8.45 -13.53
CA GLU A 159 32.12 8.73 -14.39
C GLU A 159 32.76 10.08 -14.06
#